data_9ac203e5b21cc9450b36b4d34c679208
#
_entry.id   9ac203e5b21cc9450b36b4d34c679208
#
_cell.length_a   1.000
_cell.length_b   1.000
_cell.length_c   1.000
_cell.angle_alpha   90.00
_cell.angle_beta   90.00
_cell.angle_gamma   90.00
#
_symmetry.space_group_name_H-M   'P 1'
#
loop_
_entity.id
_entity.type
_entity.pdbx_description
1 polymer ?
#
loop_
_entity_poly.entity_id
_entity_poly.type
_entity_poly.pdbx_seq_one_letter_code
_entity_poly.pdbx_strand_id
1 'polypeptide(L)'
;MKAIKEEQSVDFIIVNGENAAAGRGITPKIAIDLMRAGAAVITSGDHIWDQQEIVEFMEMEPRMLRPLNYPEGTVGFGSIVLKTGKGKVGVINAQGRTFMQTPLENPFLAVEAEALRMREEEGAEVIFVD
;
A
#
# COMPACT_ATOMS: atom_id res chain seq x y z
N MET A 1 2.04 -6.30 -16.87
CA MET A 1 2.15 -7.10 -15.62
C MET A 1 2.03 -8.61 -15.85
N LYS A 2 1.01 -9.12 -16.54
CA LYS A 2 0.89 -10.58 -16.78
C LYS A 2 2.12 -11.17 -17.45
N ALA A 3 2.59 -10.56 -18.55
CA ALA A 3 3.80 -11.00 -19.25
C ALA A 3 5.03 -11.02 -18.33
N ILE A 4 5.26 -9.95 -17.55
CA ILE A 4 6.38 -9.87 -16.60
C ILE A 4 6.29 -10.98 -15.55
N LYS A 5 5.08 -11.25 -15.03
CA LYS A 5 4.86 -12.30 -14.05
C LYS A 5 5.21 -13.68 -14.58
N GLU A 6 4.85 -13.96 -15.81
CA GLU A 6 5.12 -15.24 -16.48
C GLU A 6 6.60 -15.36 -16.88
N GLU A 7 7.16 -14.35 -17.57
CA GLU A 7 8.53 -14.36 -18.08
C GLU A 7 9.59 -14.34 -16.97
N GLN A 8 9.34 -13.64 -15.88
CA GLN A 8 10.28 -13.47 -14.77
C GLN A 8 9.97 -14.36 -13.56
N SER A 9 8.95 -15.22 -13.64
CA SER A 9 8.50 -16.08 -12.53
C SER A 9 8.22 -15.31 -11.24
N VAL A 10 7.57 -14.14 -11.37
CA VAL A 10 7.26 -13.26 -10.23
C VAL A 10 6.05 -13.78 -9.48
N ASP A 11 6.18 -13.98 -8.17
CA ASP A 11 5.10 -14.48 -7.29
C ASP A 11 4.21 -13.37 -6.74
N PHE A 12 4.76 -12.18 -6.50
CA PHE A 12 4.07 -11.07 -5.82
C PHE A 12 4.44 -9.74 -6.45
N ILE A 13 3.45 -8.92 -6.76
CA ILE A 13 3.64 -7.61 -7.42
C ILE A 13 3.05 -6.51 -6.55
N ILE A 14 3.87 -5.56 -6.17
CA ILE A 14 3.47 -4.32 -5.53
C ILE A 14 3.60 -3.19 -6.56
N VAL A 15 2.61 -2.33 -6.63
CA VAL A 15 2.59 -1.18 -7.55
C VAL A 15 2.44 0.10 -6.75
N ASN A 16 3.37 1.03 -6.90
CA ASN A 16 3.15 2.39 -6.40
C ASN A 16 2.24 3.14 -7.37
N GLY A 17 1.08 3.52 -6.89
CA GLY A 17 0.02 4.19 -7.65
C GLY A 17 -0.13 5.67 -7.35
N GLU A 18 0.79 6.27 -6.58
CA GLU A 18 0.69 7.66 -6.12
C GLU A 18 0.41 8.67 -7.23
N ASN A 19 0.96 8.42 -8.42
CA ASN A 19 0.87 9.34 -9.56
C ASN A 19 0.15 8.73 -10.78
N ALA A 20 -0.66 7.70 -10.58
CA ALA A 20 -1.27 6.93 -11.66
C ALA A 20 -2.39 7.68 -12.41
N ALA A 21 -3.07 8.61 -11.75
CA ALA A 21 -4.12 9.44 -12.35
C ALA A 21 -3.55 10.77 -12.87
N ALA A 22 -3.03 10.76 -14.09
CA ALA A 22 -2.46 11.92 -14.77
C ALA A 22 -1.39 12.67 -13.94
N GLY A 23 -0.59 11.91 -13.17
CA GLY A 23 0.51 12.45 -12.37
C GLY A 23 0.14 12.81 -10.92
N ARG A 24 -1.12 12.65 -10.50
CA ARG A 24 -1.56 12.93 -9.12
C ARG A 24 -2.67 12.00 -8.67
N GLY A 25 -2.35 11.16 -7.67
CA GLY A 25 -3.31 10.23 -7.09
C GLY A 25 -3.65 9.04 -7.99
N ILE A 26 -4.68 8.32 -7.61
CA ILE A 26 -5.20 7.15 -8.30
C ILE A 26 -6.73 7.13 -8.20
N THR A 27 -7.41 6.69 -9.26
CA THR A 27 -8.86 6.49 -9.24
C THR A 27 -9.20 5.02 -8.96
N PRO A 28 -10.41 4.72 -8.45
CA PRO A 28 -10.87 3.34 -8.28
C PRO A 28 -10.75 2.49 -9.55
N LYS A 29 -11.08 3.08 -10.70
CA LYS A 29 -10.96 2.41 -12.00
C LYS A 29 -9.53 1.97 -12.27
N ILE A 30 -8.54 2.87 -12.10
CA ILE A 30 -7.13 2.56 -12.32
C ILE A 30 -6.67 1.48 -11.33
N ALA A 31 -7.05 1.60 -10.05
CA ALA A 31 -6.70 0.61 -9.03
C ALA A 31 -7.23 -0.79 -9.39
N ILE A 32 -8.49 -0.89 -9.80
CA ILE A 32 -9.10 -2.15 -10.25
C ILE A 32 -8.37 -2.71 -11.47
N ASP A 33 -8.05 -1.88 -12.46
CA ASP A 33 -7.35 -2.30 -13.67
C ASP A 33 -5.93 -2.83 -13.34
N LEU A 34 -5.22 -2.19 -12.41
CA LEU A 34 -3.91 -2.66 -11.92
C LEU A 34 -4.03 -4.01 -11.20
N MET A 35 -5.02 -4.16 -10.33
CA MET A 35 -5.27 -5.42 -9.61
C MET A 35 -5.64 -6.56 -10.59
N ARG A 36 -6.48 -6.29 -11.58
CA ARG A 36 -6.81 -7.25 -12.65
C ARG A 36 -5.60 -7.61 -13.50
N ALA A 37 -4.67 -6.69 -13.67
CA ALA A 37 -3.41 -6.94 -14.37
C ALA A 37 -2.40 -7.74 -13.54
N GLY A 38 -2.66 -7.97 -12.24
CA GLY A 38 -1.88 -8.84 -11.36
C GLY A 38 -1.19 -8.15 -10.20
N ALA A 39 -1.47 -6.87 -9.92
CA ALA A 39 -1.00 -6.22 -8.70
C ALA A 39 -1.65 -6.89 -7.47
N ALA A 40 -0.84 -7.33 -6.54
CA ALA A 40 -1.29 -7.89 -5.27
C ALA A 40 -1.64 -6.77 -4.28
N VAL A 41 -0.83 -5.71 -4.25
CA VAL A 41 -1.01 -4.53 -3.40
C VAL A 41 -0.68 -3.28 -4.21
N ILE A 42 -1.39 -2.20 -3.94
CA ILE A 42 -1.09 -0.86 -4.47
C ILE A 42 -0.74 0.04 -3.30
N THR A 43 0.43 0.66 -3.35
CA THR A 43 0.88 1.70 -2.41
C THR A 43 0.62 3.08 -2.97
N SER A 44 0.68 4.10 -2.13
CA SER A 44 0.45 5.50 -2.51
C SER A 44 1.28 6.46 -1.66
N GLY A 45 1.03 7.75 -1.80
CA GLY A 45 1.60 8.82 -0.99
C GLY A 45 0.53 9.85 -0.63
N ASP A 46 0.94 11.10 -0.42
CA ASP A 46 0.03 12.18 -0.08
C ASP A 46 -0.95 12.54 -1.21
N HIS A 47 -0.60 12.27 -2.46
CA HIS A 47 -1.51 12.47 -3.60
C HIS A 47 -2.71 11.52 -3.61
N ILE A 48 -2.78 10.54 -2.71
CA ILE A 48 -3.96 9.66 -2.59
C ILE A 48 -5.24 10.46 -2.34
N TRP A 49 -5.13 11.61 -1.70
CA TRP A 49 -6.27 12.47 -1.36
C TRP A 49 -6.72 13.39 -2.50
N ASP A 50 -5.96 13.46 -3.59
CA ASP A 50 -6.28 14.34 -4.73
C ASP A 50 -7.47 13.85 -5.57
N GLN A 51 -7.80 12.55 -5.47
CA GLN A 51 -8.92 11.92 -6.15
C GLN A 51 -9.98 11.52 -5.12
N GLN A 52 -11.04 12.29 -5.01
CA GLN A 52 -12.05 12.10 -3.97
C GLN A 52 -12.72 10.72 -3.99
N GLU A 53 -12.90 10.15 -5.19
CA GLU A 53 -13.53 8.85 -5.39
C GLU A 53 -12.75 7.67 -4.76
N ILE A 54 -11.44 7.84 -4.51
CA ILE A 54 -10.61 6.77 -3.95
C ILE A 54 -10.90 6.54 -2.46
N VAL A 55 -11.41 7.54 -1.76
CA VAL A 55 -11.63 7.49 -0.31
C VAL A 55 -12.59 6.35 0.05
N GLU A 56 -13.76 6.29 -0.60
CA GLU A 56 -14.73 5.22 -0.37
C GLU A 56 -14.19 3.85 -0.80
N PHE A 57 -13.41 3.82 -1.88
CA PHE A 57 -12.78 2.59 -2.36
C PHE A 57 -11.76 2.04 -1.37
N MET A 58 -10.93 2.90 -0.75
CA MET A 58 -9.96 2.49 0.25
C MET A 58 -10.58 1.89 1.52
N GLU A 59 -11.78 2.30 1.88
CA GLU A 59 -12.48 1.70 3.03
C GLU A 59 -12.85 0.23 2.79
N MET A 60 -13.09 -0.15 1.54
CA MET A 60 -13.55 -1.48 1.16
C MET A 60 -12.45 -2.37 0.57
N GLU A 61 -11.35 -1.77 0.08
CA GLU A 61 -10.27 -2.52 -0.56
C GLU A 61 -8.96 -2.42 0.23
N PRO A 62 -8.68 -3.38 1.13
CA PRO A 62 -7.50 -3.34 2.00
C PRO A 62 -6.16 -3.48 1.26
N ARG A 63 -6.17 -3.85 -0.02
CA ARG A 63 -4.96 -3.90 -0.86
C ARG A 63 -4.59 -2.56 -1.49
N MET A 64 -5.43 -1.53 -1.33
CA MET A 64 -5.12 -0.15 -1.68
C MET A 64 -4.64 0.58 -0.43
N LEU A 65 -3.33 0.79 -0.31
CA LEU A 65 -2.73 1.36 0.89
C LEU A 65 -2.50 2.87 0.75
N ARG A 66 -2.84 3.59 1.82
CA ARG A 66 -2.37 4.94 2.08
C ARG A 66 -1.15 4.89 3.00
N PRO A 67 -0.37 5.96 3.16
CA PRO A 67 0.70 5.96 4.15
C PRO A 67 0.22 5.63 5.57
N LEU A 68 0.92 4.71 6.24
CA LEU A 68 0.59 4.21 7.57
C LEU A 68 0.61 5.32 8.61
N ASN A 69 1.57 6.23 8.50
CA ASN A 69 1.87 7.26 9.49
C ASN A 69 0.98 8.52 9.38
N TYR A 70 -0.17 8.44 8.74
CA TYR A 70 -1.26 9.39 8.96
C TYR A 70 -1.85 9.21 10.36
N PRO A 71 -2.46 10.26 10.94
CA PRO A 71 -3.07 10.18 12.28
C PRO A 71 -4.07 9.03 12.41
N GLU A 72 -4.20 8.52 13.65
CA GLU A 72 -5.20 7.51 13.97
C GLU A 72 -6.61 7.95 13.56
N GLY A 73 -7.41 7.02 13.05
CA GLY A 73 -8.76 7.29 12.52
C GLY A 73 -8.78 7.76 11.05
N THR A 74 -7.63 7.94 10.41
CA THR A 74 -7.58 8.22 8.96
C THR A 74 -8.14 7.03 8.19
N VAL A 75 -9.03 7.30 7.24
CA VAL A 75 -9.68 6.30 6.39
C VAL A 75 -8.68 5.42 5.62
N GLY A 76 -9.05 4.17 5.39
CA GLY A 76 -8.24 3.21 4.66
C GLY A 76 -7.16 2.54 5.50
N PHE A 77 -6.31 1.77 4.84
CA PHE A 77 -5.31 0.90 5.45
C PHE A 77 -3.90 1.37 5.10
N GLY A 78 -2.97 1.31 6.06
CA GLY A 78 -1.56 1.66 5.85
C GLY A 78 -0.67 0.44 5.62
N SER A 79 -1.21 -0.75 5.85
CA SER A 79 -0.47 -2.01 5.78
C SER A 79 -1.40 -3.18 5.53
N ILE A 80 -0.85 -4.30 5.06
CA ILE A 80 -1.59 -5.55 4.85
C ILE A 80 -0.64 -6.75 4.90
N VAL A 81 -1.13 -7.90 5.38
CA VAL A 81 -0.46 -9.19 5.24
C VAL A 81 -1.26 -10.09 4.32
N LEU A 82 -0.65 -10.60 3.26
CA LEU A 82 -1.26 -11.49 2.30
C LEU A 82 -0.57 -12.85 2.29
N LYS A 83 -1.37 -13.91 2.20
CA LYS A 83 -0.87 -15.27 2.04
C LYS A 83 -0.60 -15.55 0.56
N THR A 84 0.58 -16.10 0.29
CA THR A 84 0.98 -16.58 -1.03
C THR A 84 1.24 -18.09 -0.99
N GLY A 85 1.47 -18.71 -2.14
CA GLY A 85 1.89 -20.12 -2.21
C GLY A 85 3.24 -20.41 -1.57
N LYS A 86 4.05 -19.38 -1.30
CA LYS A 86 5.41 -19.48 -0.74
C LYS A 86 5.55 -18.88 0.66
N GLY A 87 4.46 -18.45 1.29
CA GLY A 87 4.47 -17.85 2.61
C GLY A 87 3.66 -16.56 2.70
N LYS A 88 3.71 -15.90 3.86
CA LYS A 88 3.01 -14.65 4.13
C LYS A 88 3.88 -13.44 3.86
N VAL A 89 3.37 -12.51 3.08
CA VAL A 89 4.03 -11.25 2.73
C VAL A 89 3.29 -10.09 3.38
N GLY A 90 3.99 -9.34 4.22
CA GLY A 90 3.53 -8.05 4.74
C GLY A 90 3.96 -6.91 3.82
N VAL A 91 3.07 -5.95 3.62
CA VAL A 91 3.36 -4.71 2.91
C VAL A 91 2.98 -3.54 3.80
N ILE A 92 3.91 -2.63 4.01
CA ILE A 92 3.71 -1.38 4.75
C ILE A 92 3.95 -0.23 3.79
N ASN A 93 3.02 0.72 3.74
CA ASN A 93 3.22 1.98 3.04
C ASN A 93 3.53 3.07 4.07
N ALA A 94 4.58 3.86 3.87
CA ALA A 94 4.97 4.92 4.79
C ALA A 94 5.42 6.17 4.04
N GLN A 95 5.35 7.31 4.69
CA GLN A 95 5.70 8.60 4.08
C GLN A 95 6.65 9.40 4.97
N GLY A 96 7.66 10.02 4.35
CA GLY A 96 8.53 10.99 5.00
C GLY A 96 7.78 12.25 5.43
N ARG A 97 8.28 12.95 6.44
CA ARG A 97 7.67 14.18 6.98
C ARG A 97 8.28 15.48 6.46
N THR A 98 9.43 15.41 5.80
CA THR A 98 10.16 16.59 5.34
C THR A 98 9.34 17.36 4.29
N PHE A 99 9.13 18.66 4.54
CA PHE A 99 8.30 19.56 3.72
C PHE A 99 6.80 19.20 3.61
N MET A 100 6.32 18.31 4.46
CA MET A 100 4.89 17.98 4.51
C MET A 100 4.12 18.99 5.34
N GLN A 101 2.96 19.43 4.84
CA GLN A 101 2.04 20.31 5.57
C GLN A 101 1.14 19.54 6.53
N THR A 102 0.82 18.29 6.19
CA THR A 102 0.00 17.42 7.01
C THR A 102 0.80 16.90 8.20
N PRO A 103 0.26 16.93 9.42
CA PRO A 103 0.92 16.36 10.59
C PRO A 103 0.95 14.84 10.48
N LEU A 104 2.10 14.30 10.11
CA LEU A 104 2.36 12.86 10.05
C LEU A 104 3.07 12.39 11.32
N GLU A 105 2.78 11.17 11.74
CA GLU A 105 3.52 10.49 12.78
C GLU A 105 4.93 10.12 12.32
N ASN A 106 5.83 9.81 13.27
CA ASN A 106 7.19 9.43 12.95
C ASN A 106 7.19 8.12 12.15
N PRO A 107 7.60 8.13 10.86
CA PRO A 107 7.54 6.94 10.01
C PRO A 107 8.42 5.80 10.51
N PHE A 108 9.56 6.09 11.13
CA PHE A 108 10.47 5.06 11.65
C PHE A 108 9.80 4.26 12.78
N LEU A 109 9.17 4.96 13.73
CA LEU A 109 8.48 4.30 14.84
C LEU A 109 7.22 3.56 14.39
N ALA A 110 6.45 4.17 13.48
CA ALA A 110 5.24 3.54 12.94
C ALA A 110 5.56 2.25 12.18
N VAL A 111 6.57 2.29 11.31
CA VAL A 111 7.02 1.12 10.52
C VAL A 111 7.58 0.02 11.42
N GLU A 112 8.42 0.37 12.41
CA GLU A 112 8.98 -0.60 13.35
C GLU A 112 7.90 -1.35 14.12
N ALA A 113 6.96 -0.60 14.70
CA ALA A 113 5.85 -1.17 15.47
C ALA A 113 4.98 -2.09 14.61
N GLU A 114 4.64 -1.65 13.41
CA GLU A 114 3.79 -2.42 12.49
C GLU A 114 4.50 -3.68 11.97
N ALA A 115 5.79 -3.59 11.65
CA ALA A 115 6.58 -4.75 11.22
C ALA A 115 6.68 -5.82 12.31
N LEU A 116 6.85 -5.43 13.57
CA LEU A 116 6.83 -6.34 14.71
C LEU A 116 5.45 -7.00 14.84
N ARG A 117 4.37 -6.21 14.81
CA ARG A 117 3.00 -6.74 14.88
C ARG A 117 2.72 -7.75 13.76
N MET A 118 3.10 -7.44 12.52
CA MET A 118 2.93 -8.35 11.39
C MET A 118 3.64 -9.69 11.58
N ARG A 119 4.84 -9.67 12.14
CA ARG A 119 5.61 -10.90 12.42
C ARG A 119 5.01 -11.70 13.55
N GLU A 120 4.73 -11.07 14.67
CA GLU A 120 4.33 -11.73 15.91
C GLU A 120 2.86 -12.17 15.89
N GLU A 121 1.96 -11.32 15.35
CA GLU A 121 0.52 -11.59 15.39
C GLU A 121 0.00 -12.24 14.11
N GLU A 122 0.55 -11.91 12.95
CA GLU A 122 0.07 -12.39 11.65
C GLU A 122 1.01 -13.42 10.99
N GLY A 123 2.24 -13.56 11.48
CA GLY A 123 3.22 -14.52 10.97
C GLY A 123 3.79 -14.14 9.59
N ALA A 124 3.96 -12.84 9.33
CA ALA A 124 4.60 -12.38 8.10
C ALA A 124 6.06 -12.84 8.03
N GLU A 125 6.42 -13.53 6.96
CA GLU A 125 7.76 -14.08 6.74
C GLU A 125 8.63 -13.08 5.97
N VAL A 126 8.03 -12.33 5.06
CA VAL A 126 8.67 -11.25 4.32
C VAL A 126 7.89 -9.97 4.57
N ILE A 127 8.58 -8.87 4.84
CA ILE A 127 7.97 -7.55 5.00
C ILE A 127 8.63 -6.58 4.01
N PHE A 128 7.82 -5.96 3.18
CA PHE A 128 8.21 -4.91 2.25
C PHE A 128 7.68 -3.57 2.75
N VAL A 129 8.51 -2.54 2.70
CA VAL A 129 8.15 -1.16 3.05
C VAL A 129 8.38 -0.27 1.84
N ASP A 130 7.36 0.47 1.43
CA ASP A 130 7.41 1.48 0.37
C ASP A 130 7.39 2.88 0.98
#